data_507665fa135b8b44e8735c97ec00285d
#
_entry.id   507665fa135b8b44e8735c97ec00285d
#
_cell.length_a   1.000
_cell.length_b   1.000
_cell.length_c   1.000
_cell.angle_alpha   90.00
_cell.angle_beta   90.00
_cell.angle_gamma   90.00
#
_symmetry.space_group_name_H-M   'P 1'
#
loop_
_entity.id
_entity.type
_entity.pdbx_description
1 polymer ?
#
loop_
_entity_poly.entity_id
_entity_poly.type
_entity_poly.pdbx_seq_one_letter_code
_entity_poly.pdbx_strand_id
1 'polypeptide(L)'
;MSCKIAEEINVIPVIAPVAQTAGGNTTGAYIACPPDLGTIDFVVRGGALASGKALTVEVYQATDTAGTGAAEITSYETTVTAGSSGETDILITVSVENADVDKGFVTVKVTNTSASAYPVDAFAMTRKQYLK
;
A
#
# COMPACT_ATOMS: atom_id res chain seq x y z
N MET A 1 23.92 21.88 -1.01
CA MET A 1 22.65 21.49 -0.35
C MET A 1 22.60 19.99 -0.18
N SER A 2 22.48 19.51 1.03
CA SER A 2 22.33 18.07 1.26
C SER A 2 20.89 17.66 1.10
N CYS A 3 20.68 16.47 0.56
CA CYS A 3 19.35 15.88 0.48
C CYS A 3 19.00 15.27 1.84
N LYS A 4 17.96 15.76 2.48
CA LYS A 4 17.54 15.34 3.82
C LYS A 4 16.29 14.45 3.82
N ILE A 5 16.02 13.77 2.72
CA ILE A 5 14.82 12.94 2.60
C ILE A 5 14.73 11.93 3.75
N ALA A 6 15.83 11.25 4.07
CA ALA A 6 15.84 10.26 5.14
C ALA A 6 15.65 10.86 6.54
N GLU A 7 15.91 12.16 6.70
CA GLU A 7 15.69 12.87 7.98
C GLU A 7 14.25 13.36 8.12
N GLU A 8 13.57 13.60 7.01
CA GLU A 8 12.24 14.22 6.99
C GLU A 8 11.12 13.25 6.75
N ILE A 9 11.43 12.05 6.24
CA ILE A 9 10.44 11.05 5.87
C ILE A 9 10.70 9.78 6.66
N ASN A 10 9.63 9.24 7.25
CA ASN A 10 9.63 7.89 7.81
C ASN A 10 9.25 6.90 6.74
N VAL A 11 10.00 5.81 6.63
CA VAL A 11 9.63 4.66 5.81
C VAL A 11 9.19 3.55 6.75
N ILE A 12 7.95 3.11 6.59
CA ILE A 12 7.31 2.14 7.48
C ILE A 12 6.96 0.89 6.69
N PRO A 13 7.46 -0.30 7.08
CA PRO A 13 7.04 -1.54 6.41
C PRO A 13 5.55 -1.81 6.68
N VAL A 14 4.80 -2.12 5.63
CA VAL A 14 3.36 -2.39 5.70
C VAL A 14 3.08 -3.85 5.40
N ILE A 15 3.67 -4.37 4.33
CA ILE A 15 3.66 -5.80 3.98
C ILE A 15 5.10 -6.24 3.82
N ALA A 16 5.57 -7.13 4.70
CA ALA A 16 6.88 -7.74 4.54
C ALA A 16 6.91 -8.58 3.25
N PRO A 17 8.08 -8.71 2.58
CA PRO A 17 8.16 -9.54 1.39
C PRO A 17 7.55 -10.92 1.63
N VAL A 18 6.57 -11.29 0.81
CA VAL A 18 5.82 -12.53 0.96
C VAL A 18 5.42 -13.06 -0.40
N ALA A 19 5.40 -14.38 -0.54
CA ALA A 19 4.84 -15.03 -1.72
C ALA A 19 3.35 -15.29 -1.42
N GLN A 20 2.47 -14.53 -2.08
CA GLN A 20 1.03 -14.76 -1.98
C GLN A 20 0.68 -16.05 -2.72
N THR A 21 -0.36 -16.73 -2.27
CA THR A 21 -0.93 -17.83 -3.05
C THR A 21 -1.47 -17.32 -4.38
N ALA A 22 -1.59 -18.20 -5.36
CA ALA A 22 -2.19 -17.87 -6.66
C ALA A 22 -3.60 -17.31 -6.45
N GLY A 23 -3.86 -16.12 -7.02
CA GLY A 23 -5.13 -15.43 -6.85
C GLY A 23 -5.41 -14.94 -5.43
N GLY A 24 -4.41 -14.93 -4.57
CA GLY A 24 -4.56 -14.56 -3.17
C GLY A 24 -4.41 -13.08 -2.90
N ASN A 25 -4.54 -12.72 -1.62
CA ASN A 25 -4.39 -11.34 -1.18
C ASN A 25 -3.66 -11.26 0.16
N THR A 26 -3.17 -10.07 0.48
CA THR A 26 -2.53 -9.77 1.77
C THR A 26 -2.97 -8.39 2.21
N THR A 27 -3.44 -8.28 3.46
CA THR A 27 -3.72 -6.99 4.09
C THR A 27 -2.51 -6.60 4.92
N GLY A 28 -2.04 -5.38 4.73
CA GLY A 28 -0.88 -4.88 5.46
C GLY A 28 -1.18 -4.44 6.87
N ALA A 29 -0.14 -4.02 7.57
CA ALA A 29 -0.26 -3.43 8.91
C ALA A 29 -0.94 -2.06 8.81
N TYR A 30 -1.86 -1.78 9.73
CA TYR A 30 -2.48 -0.46 9.84
C TYR A 30 -1.50 0.52 10.47
N ILE A 31 -1.36 1.68 9.85
CA ILE A 31 -0.49 2.74 10.34
C ILE A 31 -1.31 3.99 10.65
N ALA A 32 -0.86 4.73 11.66
CA ALA A 32 -1.57 5.95 12.08
C ALA A 32 -1.50 7.01 10.98
N CYS A 33 -2.65 7.63 10.71
CA CYS A 33 -2.80 8.73 9.77
C CYS A 33 -3.42 9.93 10.49
N PRO A 34 -2.65 10.66 11.31
CA PRO A 34 -3.17 11.85 11.98
C PRO A 34 -3.61 12.89 10.96
N PRO A 35 -4.71 13.63 11.25
CA PRO A 35 -5.27 14.58 10.28
C PRO A 35 -4.32 15.68 9.82
N ASP A 36 -3.31 15.99 10.63
CA ASP A 36 -2.35 17.06 10.36
C ASP A 36 -1.05 16.58 9.69
N LEU A 37 -0.92 15.28 9.43
CA LEU A 37 0.26 14.72 8.76
C LEU A 37 0.29 14.98 7.25
N GLY A 38 -0.84 15.33 6.66
CA GLY A 38 -0.94 15.45 5.21
C GLY A 38 -1.09 14.09 4.54
N THR A 39 -0.23 13.79 3.59
CA THR A 39 -0.34 12.61 2.75
C THR A 39 0.47 11.44 3.29
N ILE A 40 -0.09 10.25 3.21
CA ILE A 40 0.66 8.99 3.37
C ILE A 40 0.81 8.37 1.99
N ASP A 41 2.05 8.09 1.58
CA ASP A 41 2.33 7.44 0.31
C ASP A 41 2.61 5.96 0.53
N PHE A 42 1.76 5.10 -0.02
CA PHE A 42 1.99 3.67 -0.03
C PHE A 42 2.70 3.29 -1.33
N VAL A 43 3.76 2.50 -1.20
CA VAL A 43 4.49 1.96 -2.34
C VAL A 43 4.37 0.44 -2.29
N VAL A 44 3.77 -0.13 -3.32
CA VAL A 44 3.55 -1.57 -3.44
C VAL A 44 4.40 -2.11 -4.57
N ARG A 45 5.17 -3.14 -4.30
CA ARG A 45 5.96 -3.83 -5.31
C ARG A 45 5.44 -5.24 -5.51
N GLY A 46 5.42 -5.67 -6.76
CA GLY A 46 5.04 -7.03 -7.12
C GLY A 46 6.01 -7.61 -8.11
N GLY A 47 6.04 -8.92 -8.21
CA GLY A 47 6.88 -9.64 -9.16
C GLY A 47 6.32 -9.61 -10.58
N ALA A 48 6.86 -10.44 -11.44
CA ALA A 48 6.44 -10.54 -12.83
C ALA A 48 4.98 -11.01 -12.94
N LEU A 49 4.24 -10.39 -13.84
CA LEU A 49 2.87 -10.77 -14.16
C LEU A 49 2.80 -11.33 -15.58
N ALA A 50 2.19 -12.48 -15.73
CA ALA A 50 1.89 -13.05 -17.04
C ALA A 50 0.83 -12.22 -17.76
N SER A 51 0.75 -12.35 -19.07
CA SER A 51 -0.23 -11.67 -19.90
C SER A 51 -1.65 -11.79 -19.33
N GLY A 52 -2.34 -10.68 -19.25
CA GLY A 52 -3.72 -10.60 -18.77
C GLY A 52 -3.92 -10.73 -17.26
N LYS A 53 -2.85 -10.97 -16.51
CA LYS A 53 -2.93 -11.03 -15.04
C LYS A 53 -2.81 -9.63 -14.46
N ALA A 54 -3.29 -9.47 -13.22
CA ALA A 54 -3.41 -8.15 -12.61
C ALA A 54 -2.99 -8.15 -11.16
N LEU A 55 -2.56 -6.97 -10.69
CA LEU A 55 -2.33 -6.67 -9.29
C LEU A 55 -3.22 -5.48 -8.92
N THR A 56 -4.02 -5.63 -7.88
CA THR A 56 -4.93 -4.59 -7.39
C THR A 56 -4.51 -4.17 -6.00
N VAL A 57 -4.42 -2.88 -5.78
CA VAL A 57 -4.17 -2.28 -4.47
C VAL A 57 -5.44 -1.56 -4.03
N GLU A 58 -5.94 -1.94 -2.87
CA GLU A 58 -7.08 -1.30 -2.22
C GLU A 58 -6.59 -0.65 -0.93
N VAL A 59 -7.15 0.50 -0.58
CA VAL A 59 -6.82 1.21 0.67
C VAL A 59 -7.96 1.00 1.64
N TYR A 60 -7.61 0.59 2.87
CA TYR A 60 -8.57 0.39 3.97
C TYR A 60 -8.25 1.34 5.10
N GLN A 61 -9.29 1.77 5.80
CA GLN A 61 -9.18 2.59 7.01
C GLN A 61 -9.86 1.87 8.17
N ALA A 62 -9.38 2.11 9.38
CA ALA A 62 -9.90 1.45 10.59
C ALA A 62 -9.76 2.36 11.81
N THR A 63 -10.40 1.98 12.90
CA THR A 63 -10.36 2.75 14.15
C THR A 63 -9.12 2.44 15.00
N ASP A 64 -8.44 1.34 14.74
CA ASP A 64 -7.24 0.93 15.48
C ASP A 64 -6.30 0.09 14.62
N THR A 65 -5.16 -0.31 15.18
CA THR A 65 -4.15 -1.11 14.48
C THR A 65 -4.57 -2.56 14.24
N ALA A 66 -5.62 -3.03 14.92
CA ALA A 66 -6.16 -4.37 14.71
C ALA A 66 -7.14 -4.44 13.53
N GLY A 67 -7.47 -3.30 12.94
CA GLY A 67 -8.40 -3.24 11.81
C GLY A 67 -9.86 -3.20 12.22
N THR A 68 -10.15 -2.76 13.43
CA THR A 68 -11.54 -2.65 13.91
C THR A 68 -12.33 -1.66 13.06
N GLY A 69 -13.51 -2.09 12.60
CA GLY A 69 -14.38 -1.26 11.77
C GLY A 69 -13.78 -0.96 10.40
N ALA A 70 -12.95 -1.85 9.87
CA ALA A 70 -12.27 -1.65 8.59
C ALA A 70 -13.25 -1.40 7.46
N ALA A 71 -12.96 -0.39 6.65
CA ALA A 71 -13.74 -0.04 5.47
C ALA A 71 -12.80 0.40 4.34
N GLU A 72 -13.13 0.01 3.12
CA GLU A 72 -12.36 0.43 1.96
C GLU A 72 -12.62 1.91 1.63
N ILE A 73 -11.54 2.60 1.25
CA ILE A 73 -11.66 3.91 0.62
C ILE A 73 -11.57 3.68 -0.89
N THR A 74 -12.71 3.49 -1.52
CA THR A 74 -12.78 3.01 -2.91
C THR A 74 -12.15 3.94 -3.94
N SER A 75 -12.06 5.23 -3.64
CA SER A 75 -11.44 6.21 -4.53
C SER A 75 -9.94 5.98 -4.77
N TYR A 76 -9.29 5.19 -3.92
CA TYR A 76 -7.86 4.90 -4.03
C TYR A 76 -7.56 3.54 -4.66
N GLU A 77 -8.58 2.78 -5.04
CA GLU A 77 -8.34 1.47 -5.69
C GLU A 77 -7.59 1.65 -6.99
N THR A 78 -6.50 0.90 -7.14
CA THR A 78 -5.62 0.97 -8.30
C THR A 78 -5.31 -0.44 -8.79
N THR A 79 -5.50 -0.69 -10.08
CA THR A 79 -5.21 -1.98 -10.71
C THR A 79 -4.24 -1.80 -11.85
N VAL A 80 -3.20 -2.64 -11.88
CA VAL A 80 -2.30 -2.77 -13.03
C VAL A 80 -2.54 -4.13 -13.65
N THR A 81 -2.86 -4.14 -14.95
CA THR A 81 -3.07 -5.37 -15.72
C THR A 81 -1.93 -5.50 -16.72
N ALA A 82 -1.29 -6.68 -16.73
CA ALA A 82 -0.21 -6.96 -17.65
C ALA A 82 -0.74 -7.05 -19.08
N GLY A 83 -0.03 -6.43 -20.01
CA GLY A 83 -0.33 -6.51 -21.43
C GLY A 83 0.01 -7.87 -22.04
N SER A 84 -0.07 -7.95 -23.36
CA SER A 84 0.14 -9.22 -24.10
C SER A 84 1.53 -9.82 -23.91
N SER A 85 2.52 -9.00 -23.56
CA SER A 85 3.90 -9.48 -23.29
C SER A 85 4.17 -9.74 -21.81
N GLY A 86 3.16 -9.55 -20.94
CA GLY A 86 3.35 -9.58 -19.49
C GLY A 86 4.10 -8.35 -18.98
N GLU A 87 4.38 -8.33 -17.68
CA GLU A 87 5.20 -7.31 -17.03
C GLU A 87 6.30 -7.99 -16.22
N THR A 88 7.51 -7.41 -16.22
CA THR A 88 8.65 -7.99 -15.51
C THR A 88 8.60 -7.73 -14.01
N ASP A 89 8.09 -6.57 -13.63
CA ASP A 89 7.85 -6.20 -12.23
C ASP A 89 6.75 -5.15 -12.17
N ILE A 90 6.18 -4.97 -10.98
CA ILE A 90 5.09 -4.01 -10.77
C ILE A 90 5.47 -3.07 -9.65
N LEU A 91 5.23 -1.77 -9.88
CA LEU A 91 5.37 -0.74 -8.87
C LEU A 91 4.11 0.11 -8.88
N ILE A 92 3.39 0.15 -7.76
CA ILE A 92 2.18 0.96 -7.61
C ILE A 92 2.38 1.90 -6.43
N THR A 93 2.15 3.19 -6.65
CA THR A 93 2.18 4.20 -5.59
C THR A 93 0.79 4.76 -5.41
N VAL A 94 0.32 4.81 -4.17
CA VAL A 94 -0.99 5.37 -3.81
C VAL A 94 -0.80 6.40 -2.72
N SER A 95 -1.24 7.64 -2.97
CA SER A 95 -1.15 8.73 -2.00
C SER A 95 -2.50 8.94 -1.33
N VAL A 96 -2.55 8.72 -0.03
CA VAL A 96 -3.79 8.82 0.75
C VAL A 96 -3.82 10.16 1.47
N GLU A 97 -4.82 10.98 1.17
CA GLU A 97 -4.99 12.31 1.75
C GLU A 97 -6.16 12.40 2.72
N ASN A 98 -7.20 11.61 2.49
CA ASN A 98 -8.48 11.77 3.16
C ASN A 98 -8.92 10.47 3.82
N ALA A 99 -8.35 10.15 4.98
CA ALA A 99 -8.94 9.16 5.86
C ALA A 99 -10.03 9.83 6.71
N ASP A 100 -11.03 9.05 7.08
CA ASP A 100 -12.06 9.51 8.00
C ASP A 100 -11.43 9.82 9.37
N VAL A 101 -11.78 10.96 9.97
CA VAL A 101 -11.22 11.35 11.29
C VAL A 101 -11.50 10.32 12.36
N ASP A 102 -12.62 9.60 12.26
CA ASP A 102 -12.96 8.53 13.20
C ASP A 102 -12.24 7.21 12.89
N LYS A 103 -11.53 7.15 11.78
CA LYS A 103 -10.78 5.97 11.32
C LYS A 103 -9.37 6.39 10.95
N GLY A 104 -8.61 6.77 11.98
CA GLY A 104 -7.28 7.35 11.83
C GLY A 104 -6.15 6.35 11.53
N PHE A 105 -6.47 5.13 11.13
CA PHE A 105 -5.47 4.10 10.76
C PHE A 105 -5.76 3.61 9.36
N VAL A 106 -4.72 3.50 8.54
CA VAL A 106 -4.85 3.12 7.14
C VAL A 106 -3.87 2.02 6.78
N THR A 107 -4.23 1.21 5.81
CA THR A 107 -3.36 0.19 5.22
C THR A 107 -3.73 -0.06 3.77
N VAL A 108 -2.96 -0.93 3.12
CA VAL A 108 -3.28 -1.42 1.78
C VAL A 108 -3.56 -2.92 1.82
N LYS A 109 -4.47 -3.35 0.98
CA LYS A 109 -4.72 -4.75 0.68
C LYS A 109 -4.32 -4.98 -0.77
N VAL A 110 -3.48 -5.96 -0.99
CA VAL A 110 -2.92 -6.26 -2.32
C VAL A 110 -3.43 -7.60 -2.76
N THR A 111 -4.08 -7.64 -3.93
CA THR A 111 -4.68 -8.84 -4.49
C THR A 111 -4.08 -9.13 -5.87
N ASN A 112 -3.65 -10.36 -6.09
CA ASN A 112 -3.12 -10.78 -7.39
C ASN A 112 -4.10 -11.74 -8.10
N THR A 113 -4.00 -11.80 -9.43
CA THR A 113 -4.73 -12.80 -10.24
C THR A 113 -3.78 -13.80 -10.90
N SER A 114 -2.53 -13.88 -10.42
CA SER A 114 -1.53 -14.81 -10.95
C SER A 114 -1.98 -16.26 -10.83
N ALA A 115 -1.58 -17.08 -11.76
CA ALA A 115 -1.87 -18.53 -11.74
C ALA A 115 -0.89 -19.30 -10.82
N SER A 116 0.13 -18.65 -10.30
CA SER A 116 1.13 -19.24 -9.41
C SER A 116 1.41 -18.29 -8.24
N ALA A 117 2.23 -18.74 -7.27
CA ALA A 117 2.62 -17.91 -6.14
C ALA A 117 3.23 -16.58 -6.64
N TYR A 118 2.84 -15.48 -6.01
CA TYR A 118 3.17 -14.14 -6.48
C TYR A 118 3.84 -13.33 -5.38
N PRO A 119 5.10 -12.89 -5.56
CA PRO A 119 5.79 -12.12 -4.54
C PRO A 119 5.30 -10.66 -4.51
N VAL A 120 5.03 -10.17 -3.31
CA VAL A 120 4.65 -8.77 -3.07
C VAL A 120 5.34 -8.25 -1.82
N ASP A 121 5.54 -6.94 -1.77
CA ASP A 121 5.81 -6.22 -0.53
C ASP A 121 5.21 -4.82 -0.63
N ALA A 122 5.11 -4.14 0.51
CA ALA A 122 4.63 -2.77 0.54
C ALA A 122 5.24 -2.03 1.72
N PHE A 123 5.47 -0.75 1.52
CA PHE A 123 5.87 0.15 2.58
C PHE A 123 5.14 1.49 2.43
N ALA A 124 5.15 2.27 3.51
CA ALA A 124 4.56 3.59 3.52
C ALA A 124 5.62 4.63 3.78
N MET A 125 5.45 5.80 3.19
CA MET A 125 6.28 6.96 3.48
C MET A 125 5.40 8.04 4.10
N THR A 126 5.81 8.50 5.29
CA THR A 126 5.12 9.57 6.01
C THR A 126 6.11 10.67 6.36
N ARG A 127 5.62 11.89 6.51
CA ARG A 127 6.46 12.97 7.02
C ARG A 127 6.73 12.79 8.51
N LYS A 128 7.95 13.05 8.91
CA LYS A 128 8.27 13.16 10.33
C LYS A 128 7.63 14.41 10.89
N GLN A 129 7.01 14.26 12.05
CA GLN A 129 6.51 15.40 12.79
C GLN A 129 7.64 15.96 13.65
N TYR A 130 7.84 17.26 13.54
CA TYR A 130 8.76 17.97 14.41
C TYR A 130 7.95 18.72 15.46
N LEU A 131 8.29 18.49 16.72
CA LEU A 131 7.73 19.30 17.82
C LEU A 131 8.36 20.68 17.75
N LYS A 132 7.53 21.68 17.72
CA LYS A 132 7.96 23.06 17.76
C LYS A 132 7.89 23.61 19.18
#